data_1cdf42ecfcb57a55f74d1ac992e07acd
#
_entry.id   1cdf42ecfcb57a55f74d1ac992e07acd
#
_cell.length_a   1.000
_cell.length_b   1.000
_cell.length_c   1.000
_cell.angle_alpha   90.00
_cell.angle_beta   90.00
_cell.angle_gamma   90.00
#
_symmetry.space_group_name_H-M   'P 1'
#
loop_
_entity.id
_entity.type
_entity.pdbx_description
1 polymer ?
#
loop_
_entity_poly.entity_id
_entity_poly.type
_entity_poly.pdbx_seq_one_letter_code
_entity_poly.pdbx_strand_id
1 'polypeptide(L)'
;TAGGTVTRKDITVWEKLLPMIRLSEIYYIAAEANLETNAPETYRLLNEVRVSRNLTPLPEDLKNNKVVLAEQIMYEYMKEFWGEGKLFYEYKRQYRDIITREGNIRASRALFELPIPDSELEHGGN
;
A
#
# COMPACT_ATOMS: atom_id res chain seq x y z
N THR A 1 16.16 27.87 19.01
CA THR A 1 16.27 27.11 17.73
C THR A 1 17.60 26.37 17.73
N ALA A 2 17.63 25.15 18.32
CA ALA A 2 18.76 24.24 18.21
C ALA A 2 18.61 23.45 16.93
N GLY A 3 19.26 23.94 15.87
CA GLY A 3 19.48 23.15 14.66
C GLY A 3 20.52 22.08 14.97
N GLY A 4 20.05 20.86 15.31
CA GLY A 4 20.94 19.72 15.45
C GLY A 4 21.57 19.42 14.10
N THR A 5 22.87 19.61 13.97
CA THR A 5 23.64 19.22 12.79
C THR A 5 23.71 17.70 12.78
N VAL A 6 23.00 17.07 11.84
CA VAL A 6 23.11 15.61 11.62
C VAL A 6 24.54 15.33 11.18
N THR A 7 25.28 14.58 11.98
CA THR A 7 26.67 14.23 11.65
C THR A 7 26.69 13.20 10.51
N ARG A 8 27.70 13.30 9.65
CA ARG A 8 27.90 12.38 8.50
C ARG A 8 27.94 10.90 8.91
N LYS A 9 28.27 10.64 10.19
CA LYS A 9 28.30 9.30 10.78
C LYS A 9 26.90 8.71 10.99
N ASP A 10 25.91 9.55 11.26
CA ASP A 10 24.51 9.14 11.46
C ASP A 10 23.86 8.77 10.11
N ILE A 11 24.22 9.48 9.04
CA ILE A 11 23.74 9.21 7.68
C ILE A 11 24.21 7.84 7.20
N THR A 12 25.48 7.47 7.47
CA THR A 12 26.04 6.18 7.01
C THR A 12 25.41 4.95 7.66
N VAL A 13 24.82 5.08 8.84
CA VAL A 13 24.06 3.99 9.47
C VAL A 13 22.71 3.79 8.78
N TRP A 14 22.01 4.88 8.45
CA TRP A 14 20.71 4.83 7.80
C TRP A 14 20.77 4.38 6.34
N GLU A 15 21.87 4.71 5.62
CA GLU A 15 22.10 4.27 4.25
C GLU A 15 22.19 2.74 4.08
N LYS A 16 22.47 2.03 5.18
CA LYS A 16 22.57 0.55 5.19
C LYS A 16 21.29 -0.14 5.61
N LEU A 17 20.27 0.61 6.04
CA LEU A 17 19.01 0.06 6.48
C LEU A 17 17.98 0.10 5.34
N LEU A 18 17.62 -1.06 4.84
CA LEU A 18 16.49 -1.21 3.93
C LEU A 18 15.27 -1.63 4.74
N PRO A 19 14.28 -0.76 4.96
CA PRO A 19 13.07 -1.14 5.68
C PRO A 19 12.26 -2.11 4.82
N MET A 20 12.19 -3.36 5.23
CA MET A 20 11.42 -4.42 4.56
C MET A 20 9.92 -4.27 4.80
N ILE A 21 9.55 -3.93 6.03
CA ILE A 21 8.17 -3.76 6.47
C ILE A 21 8.09 -2.45 7.24
N ARG A 22 7.07 -1.63 6.95
CA ARG A 22 6.79 -0.42 7.68
C ARG A 22 5.58 -0.61 8.60
N LEU A 23 5.57 0.12 9.72
CA LEU A 23 4.46 0.09 10.66
C LEU A 23 3.14 0.48 10.00
N SER A 24 3.14 1.48 9.12
CA SER A 24 1.96 1.88 8.34
C SER A 24 1.37 0.74 7.50
N GLU A 25 2.22 -0.12 6.93
CA GLU A 25 1.76 -1.30 6.19
C GLU A 25 1.00 -2.28 7.09
N ILE A 26 1.50 -2.51 8.31
CA ILE A 26 0.82 -3.37 9.30
C ILE A 26 -0.54 -2.78 9.67
N TYR A 27 -0.65 -1.45 9.83
CA TYR A 27 -1.92 -0.79 10.08
C TYR A 27 -2.92 -1.00 8.94
N TYR A 28 -2.48 -0.91 7.68
CA TYR A 28 -3.36 -1.13 6.53
C TYR A 28 -3.80 -2.58 6.40
N ILE A 29 -2.91 -3.54 6.64
CA ILE A 29 -3.25 -4.97 6.69
C ILE A 29 -4.28 -5.24 7.80
N ALA A 30 -4.08 -4.68 8.99
CA ALA A 30 -5.01 -4.81 10.10
C ALA A 30 -6.36 -4.13 9.79
N ALA A 31 -6.34 -2.97 9.14
CA ALA A 31 -7.54 -2.27 8.71
C ALA A 31 -8.36 -3.09 7.71
N GLU A 32 -7.70 -3.69 6.73
CA GLU A 32 -8.35 -4.55 5.74
C GLU A 32 -8.93 -5.82 6.39
N ALA A 33 -8.19 -6.47 7.28
CA ALA A 33 -8.65 -7.66 8.01
C ALA A 33 -9.91 -7.40 8.86
N ASN A 34 -10.06 -6.19 9.38
CA ASN A 34 -11.24 -5.78 10.16
C ASN A 34 -12.41 -5.26 9.32
N LEU A 35 -12.21 -4.99 8.03
CA LEU A 35 -13.19 -4.28 7.19
C LEU A 35 -14.58 -4.93 7.20
N GLU A 36 -14.65 -6.25 7.11
CA GLU A 36 -15.92 -6.97 7.05
C GLU A 36 -16.55 -7.20 8.42
N THR A 37 -15.75 -7.39 9.45
CA THR A 37 -16.20 -7.80 10.78
C THR A 37 -16.34 -6.63 11.74
N ASN A 38 -15.49 -5.60 11.60
CA ASN A 38 -15.42 -4.47 12.52
C ASN A 38 -15.00 -3.17 11.78
N ALA A 39 -15.88 -2.64 10.95
CA ALA A 39 -15.64 -1.41 10.20
C ALA A 39 -15.21 -0.20 11.08
N PRO A 40 -15.74 0.00 12.31
CA PRO A 40 -15.24 1.03 13.21
C PRO A 40 -13.76 0.90 13.57
N GLU A 41 -13.25 -0.32 13.69
CA GLU A 41 -11.83 -0.56 13.94
C GLU A 41 -10.98 -0.25 12.70
N THR A 42 -11.44 -0.62 11.50
CA THR A 42 -10.85 -0.18 10.23
C THR A 42 -10.71 1.34 10.17
N TYR A 43 -11.78 2.06 10.48
CA TYR A 43 -11.80 3.53 10.52
C TYR A 43 -10.78 4.08 11.53
N ARG A 44 -10.70 3.50 12.73
CA ARG A 44 -9.74 3.90 13.76
C ARG A 44 -8.30 3.72 13.30
N LEU A 45 -7.97 2.55 12.74
CA LEU A 45 -6.62 2.21 12.27
C LEU A 45 -6.16 3.14 11.13
N LEU A 46 -7.04 3.43 10.17
CA LEU A 46 -6.74 4.39 9.10
C LEU A 46 -6.46 5.78 9.65
N ASN A 47 -7.27 6.26 10.58
CA ASN A 47 -7.10 7.58 11.18
C ASN A 47 -5.83 7.68 12.02
N GLU A 48 -5.39 6.60 12.65
CA GLU A 48 -4.15 6.59 13.41
C GLU A 48 -2.93 6.87 12.52
N VAL A 49 -2.87 6.22 11.35
CA VAL A 49 -1.83 6.52 10.36
C VAL A 49 -1.97 7.94 9.81
N ARG A 50 -3.19 8.39 9.46
CA ARG A 50 -3.43 9.73 8.94
C ARG A 50 -2.96 10.82 9.92
N VAL A 51 -3.35 10.71 11.17
CA VAL A 51 -2.95 11.67 12.22
C VAL A 51 -1.44 11.66 12.43
N SER A 52 -0.80 10.50 12.43
CA SER A 52 0.67 10.41 12.52
C SER A 52 1.40 11.07 11.34
N ARG A 53 0.72 11.25 10.21
CA ARG A 53 1.20 11.96 9.02
C ARG A 53 0.71 13.43 8.95
N ASN A 54 0.15 13.97 10.04
CA ASN A 54 -0.45 15.31 10.11
C ASN A 54 -1.58 15.53 9.08
N LEU A 55 -2.28 14.46 8.71
CA LEU A 55 -3.47 14.54 7.87
C LEU A 55 -4.72 14.64 8.73
N THR A 56 -5.75 15.32 8.21
CA THR A 56 -7.06 15.36 8.84
C THR A 56 -7.66 13.95 8.90
N PRO A 57 -8.24 13.54 10.04
CA PRO A 57 -8.98 12.29 10.14
C PRO A 57 -10.08 12.20 9.09
N LEU A 58 -10.45 10.98 8.72
CA LEU A 58 -11.62 10.73 7.88
C LEU A 58 -12.89 11.23 8.59
N PRO A 59 -13.89 11.72 7.86
CA PRO A 59 -15.19 12.12 8.41
C PRO A 59 -15.84 10.98 9.19
N GLU A 60 -16.52 11.30 10.30
CA GLU A 60 -17.05 10.29 11.22
C GLU A 60 -18.24 9.51 10.62
N ASP A 61 -18.96 10.10 9.68
CA ASP A 61 -20.05 9.45 8.93
C ASP A 61 -19.57 8.25 8.09
N LEU A 62 -18.28 8.17 7.80
CA LEU A 62 -17.68 7.06 7.07
C LEU A 62 -17.37 5.83 7.94
N LYS A 63 -17.45 5.96 9.26
CA LYS A 63 -17.03 4.95 10.25
C LYS A 63 -17.61 3.55 10.02
N ASN A 64 -18.82 3.47 9.46
CA ASN A 64 -19.50 2.21 9.20
C ASN A 64 -19.66 1.91 7.69
N ASN A 65 -19.10 2.75 6.83
CA ASN A 65 -19.23 2.57 5.38
C ASN A 65 -18.08 1.71 4.84
N LYS A 66 -18.28 0.39 4.81
CA LYS A 66 -17.27 -0.57 4.37
C LYS A 66 -16.75 -0.30 2.96
N VAL A 67 -17.63 0.09 2.04
CA VAL A 67 -17.25 0.34 0.64
C VAL A 67 -16.27 1.52 0.57
N VAL A 68 -16.61 2.62 1.22
CA VAL A 68 -15.72 3.79 1.26
C VAL A 68 -14.44 3.51 2.02
N LEU A 69 -14.51 2.77 3.13
CA LEU A 69 -13.32 2.40 3.89
C LEU A 69 -12.37 1.51 3.08
N ALA A 70 -12.89 0.59 2.27
CA ALA A 70 -12.09 -0.22 1.36
C ALA A 70 -11.31 0.65 0.35
N GLU A 71 -11.98 1.65 -0.23
CA GLU A 71 -11.34 2.62 -1.13
C GLU A 71 -10.30 3.47 -0.39
N GLN A 72 -10.60 3.89 0.84
CA GLN A 72 -9.66 4.68 1.64
C GLN A 72 -8.39 3.88 2.00
N ILE A 73 -8.50 2.58 2.31
CA ILE A 73 -7.32 1.72 2.52
C ILE A 73 -6.41 1.79 1.28
N MET A 74 -6.98 1.60 0.09
CA MET A 74 -6.19 1.63 -1.15
C MET A 74 -5.57 3.00 -1.40
N TYR A 75 -6.30 4.10 -1.20
CA TYR A 75 -5.77 5.46 -1.36
C TYR A 75 -4.64 5.79 -0.38
N GLU A 76 -4.77 5.39 0.89
CA GLU A 76 -3.72 5.58 1.87
C GLU A 76 -2.48 4.73 1.54
N TYR A 77 -2.70 3.49 1.09
CA TYR A 77 -1.63 2.61 0.64
C TYR A 77 -0.87 3.21 -0.57
N MET A 78 -1.60 3.75 -1.55
CA MET A 78 -1.02 4.41 -2.72
C MET A 78 -0.15 5.62 -2.33
N LYS A 79 -0.60 6.44 -1.38
CA LYS A 79 0.16 7.61 -0.91
C LYS A 79 1.41 7.20 -0.14
N GLU A 80 1.32 6.19 0.71
CA GLU A 80 2.42 5.75 1.57
C GLU A 80 3.54 5.04 0.80
N PHE A 81 3.17 4.26 -0.23
CA PHE A 81 4.10 3.39 -0.96
C PHE A 81 4.35 3.81 -2.41
N TRP A 82 4.10 5.08 -2.71
CA TRP A 82 4.38 5.63 -4.03
C TRP A 82 5.86 5.44 -4.41
N GLY A 83 6.10 4.88 -5.61
CA GLY A 83 7.46 4.69 -6.14
C GLY A 83 8.26 3.53 -5.53
N GLU A 84 7.69 2.73 -4.62
CA GLU A 84 8.38 1.62 -3.96
C GLU A 84 8.16 0.24 -4.61
N GLY A 85 7.44 0.18 -5.73
CA GLY A 85 7.14 -1.07 -6.43
C GLY A 85 6.05 -1.92 -5.78
N LYS A 86 5.60 -1.59 -4.57
CA LYS A 86 4.60 -2.36 -3.82
C LYS A 86 3.18 -2.26 -4.40
N LEU A 87 2.85 -1.14 -5.03
CA LEU A 87 1.51 -0.88 -5.56
C LEU A 87 1.07 -1.90 -6.61
N PHE A 88 1.98 -2.35 -7.47
CA PHE A 88 1.64 -3.37 -8.47
C PHE A 88 1.14 -4.68 -7.83
N TYR A 89 1.80 -5.12 -6.77
CA TYR A 89 1.40 -6.32 -6.04
C TYR A 89 0.07 -6.14 -5.32
N GLU A 90 -0.22 -4.94 -4.83
CA GLU A 90 -1.48 -4.64 -4.20
C GLU A 90 -2.64 -4.62 -5.20
N TYR A 91 -2.47 -4.01 -6.37
CA TYR A 91 -3.42 -4.08 -7.47
C TYR A 91 -3.65 -5.52 -7.94
N LYS A 92 -2.59 -6.31 -8.07
CA LYS A 92 -2.65 -7.73 -8.43
C LYS A 92 -3.42 -8.54 -7.40
N ARG A 93 -3.11 -8.37 -6.12
CA ARG A 93 -3.73 -9.10 -5.00
C ARG A 93 -5.23 -8.86 -4.94
N GLN A 94 -5.65 -7.62 -5.11
CA GLN A 94 -7.06 -7.23 -5.09
C GLN A 94 -7.75 -7.40 -6.45
N TYR A 95 -7.03 -7.78 -7.51
CA TYR A 95 -7.50 -7.86 -8.90
C TYR A 95 -8.25 -6.60 -9.34
N ARG A 96 -7.65 -5.43 -9.09
CA ARG A 96 -8.21 -4.11 -9.39
C ARG A 96 -7.63 -3.51 -10.65
N ASP A 97 -8.42 -2.68 -11.31
CA ASP A 97 -7.97 -1.84 -12.41
C ASP A 97 -6.89 -0.88 -11.93
N ILE A 98 -5.80 -0.75 -12.70
CA ILE A 98 -4.74 0.20 -12.39
C ILE A 98 -5.14 1.58 -12.92
N ILE A 99 -5.25 2.54 -12.01
CA ILE A 99 -5.59 3.92 -12.34
C ILE A 99 -4.30 4.65 -12.72
N THR A 100 -4.24 5.17 -13.94
CA THR A 100 -3.12 5.98 -14.42
C THR A 100 -3.61 7.36 -14.83
N ARG A 101 -2.66 8.27 -15.06
CA ARG A 101 -2.96 9.61 -15.56
C ARG A 101 -3.57 9.62 -16.98
N GLU A 102 -3.26 8.59 -17.76
CA GLU A 102 -3.67 8.46 -19.16
C GLU A 102 -4.96 7.65 -19.33
N GLY A 103 -5.45 7.04 -18.24
CA GLY A 103 -6.65 6.23 -18.22
C GLY A 103 -6.51 4.99 -17.33
N ASN A 104 -7.57 4.18 -17.28
CA ASN A 104 -7.57 2.97 -16.48
C ASN A 104 -7.14 1.77 -17.31
N ILE A 105 -6.21 0.98 -16.78
CA ILE A 105 -5.81 -0.30 -17.33
C ILE A 105 -6.64 -1.37 -16.62
N ARG A 106 -7.47 -2.08 -17.37
CA ARG A 106 -8.34 -3.12 -16.80
C ARG A 106 -7.55 -4.28 -16.21
N ALA A 107 -7.95 -4.70 -15.02
CA ALA A 107 -7.44 -5.91 -14.40
C ALA A 107 -7.66 -7.11 -15.33
N SER A 108 -6.60 -7.82 -15.62
CA SER A 108 -6.63 -9.00 -16.47
C SER A 108 -5.51 -9.96 -16.08
N ARG A 109 -5.67 -11.21 -16.46
CA ARG A 109 -4.64 -12.21 -16.25
C ARG A 109 -3.35 -11.82 -16.97
N ALA A 110 -3.46 -11.35 -18.21
CA ALA A 110 -2.31 -10.90 -19.00
C ALA A 110 -1.56 -9.71 -18.41
N LEU A 111 -2.25 -8.87 -17.59
CA LEU A 111 -1.63 -7.74 -16.90
C LEU A 111 -0.80 -8.21 -15.69
N PHE A 112 -1.31 -9.20 -14.95
CA PHE A 112 -0.77 -9.58 -13.65
C PHE A 112 0.07 -10.86 -13.65
N GLU A 113 0.05 -11.63 -14.75
CA GLU A 113 0.86 -12.84 -14.91
C GLU A 113 1.95 -12.58 -15.96
N LEU A 114 3.18 -12.84 -15.58
CA LEU A 114 4.28 -12.81 -16.54
C LEU A 114 4.12 -13.95 -17.54
N PRO A 115 4.36 -13.71 -18.84
CA PRO A 115 4.36 -14.79 -19.81
C PRO A 115 5.47 -15.79 -19.45
N ILE A 116 5.19 -17.07 -19.68
CA ILE A 116 6.18 -18.12 -19.55
C ILE A 116 7.23 -17.91 -20.66
N PRO A 117 8.51 -17.87 -20.35
CA PRO A 117 9.55 -17.75 -21.38
C PRO A 117 9.48 -18.89 -22.41
N ASP A 118 9.76 -18.60 -23.67
CA ASP A 118 9.71 -19.60 -24.73
C ASP A 118 10.62 -20.81 -24.44
N SER A 119 11.78 -20.57 -23.83
CA SER A 119 12.68 -21.63 -23.39
C SER A 119 12.07 -22.62 -22.40
N GLU A 120 11.16 -22.15 -21.54
CA GLU A 120 10.44 -23.00 -20.59
C GLU A 120 9.31 -23.77 -21.28
N LEU A 121 8.70 -23.19 -22.32
CA LEU A 121 7.69 -23.88 -23.14
C LEU A 121 8.31 -25.01 -23.98
N GLU A 122 9.56 -24.85 -24.43
CA GLU A 122 10.28 -25.85 -25.23
C GLU A 122 10.88 -26.96 -24.37
N HIS A 123 11.30 -26.69 -23.13
CA HIS A 123 12.06 -27.62 -22.29
C HIS A 123 11.38 -28.05 -21.02
N GLY A 124 10.28 -27.36 -20.61
CA GLY A 124 9.57 -27.58 -19.35
C GLY A 124 8.51 -28.68 -19.37
N GLY A 125 8.41 -29.45 -20.44
CA GLY A 125 7.40 -30.49 -20.62
C GLY A 125 7.90 -31.92 -20.31
N ASN A 126 8.36 -32.14 -19.06
CA ASN A 126 8.56 -33.51 -18.54
C ASN A 126 7.81 -33.68 -17.24
#